data_ab4efb1c1e3737491af44ef664e88c20
#
_entry.id   ab4efb1c1e3737491af44ef664e88c20
#
_cell.length_a   1.000
_cell.length_b   1.000
_cell.length_c   1.000
_cell.angle_alpha   90.00
_cell.angle_beta   90.00
_cell.angle_gamma   90.00
#
_symmetry.space_group_name_H-M   'P 1'
#
loop_
_entity.id
_entity.type
_entity.pdbx_description
1 polymer ?
#
loop_
_entity_poly.entity_id
_entity_poly.type
_entity_poly.pdbx_seq_one_letter_code
_entity_poly.pdbx_strand_id
1 'polypeptide(L)'
;MSKRTPLYENHLAAGGRIVDFAGWEMPVQYTGILDEHRAVREGCGVFDISHMGEFFVRGAGSQAWLDSLLTNRVAKLAVGESQYSLLLNDQGGVIDDLIVYRIAEAEFLLVVNAAKIDEDAAWFRRHAADGVSFEDRSGDFAALAVQGPRAAEIFGKCFGRELPPERNRVLQWDGLFAVTTGYTGEAGFEIVVPAARAGEFWDRFLAAGVKPCGLGARDTLRLEMCYPLNGSDLGPDRTPLEAGLGFFVDLEKGPFIGREALAAQRSEEHTSELQSPCNL
;
A
#
# COMPACT_ATOMS: atom_id res chain seq x y z
N MET A 1 -8.66 -21.68 -9.77
CA MET A 1 -7.43 -21.42 -10.56
C MET A 1 -6.74 -20.24 -9.91
N SER A 2 -5.43 -20.30 -9.72
CA SER A 2 -4.66 -19.16 -9.20
C SER A 2 -4.71 -17.99 -10.18
N LYS A 3 -4.75 -16.77 -9.66
CA LYS A 3 -4.72 -15.54 -10.46
C LYS A 3 -3.29 -15.27 -10.95
N ARG A 4 -3.13 -14.53 -12.04
CA ARG A 4 -1.84 -14.13 -12.61
C ARG A 4 -1.82 -12.63 -12.81
N THR A 5 -0.69 -12.00 -12.51
CA THR A 5 -0.47 -10.60 -12.85
C THR A 5 -0.20 -10.45 -14.36
N PRO A 6 -0.34 -9.25 -14.93
CA PRO A 6 0.06 -8.98 -16.31
C PRO A 6 1.53 -9.29 -16.61
N LEU A 7 2.38 -9.40 -15.57
CA LEU A 7 3.82 -9.66 -15.68
C LEU A 7 4.21 -11.13 -15.56
N TYR A 8 3.25 -12.05 -15.46
CA TYR A 8 3.53 -13.48 -15.24
C TYR A 8 4.56 -14.06 -16.23
N GLU A 9 4.39 -13.80 -17.52
CA GLU A 9 5.32 -14.30 -18.55
C GLU A 9 6.70 -13.61 -18.47
N ASN A 10 6.73 -12.33 -18.06
CA ASN A 10 7.98 -11.61 -17.81
C ASN A 10 8.75 -12.23 -16.64
N HIS A 11 8.05 -12.69 -15.60
CA HIS A 11 8.67 -13.37 -14.47
C HIS A 11 9.31 -14.69 -14.89
N LEU A 12 8.60 -15.49 -15.69
CA LEU A 12 9.15 -16.75 -16.22
C LEU A 12 10.39 -16.48 -17.10
N ALA A 13 10.31 -15.51 -18.00
CA ALA A 13 11.42 -15.13 -18.87
C ALA A 13 12.64 -14.62 -18.09
N ALA A 14 12.42 -13.96 -16.95
CA ALA A 14 13.49 -13.50 -16.05
C ALA A 14 14.01 -14.60 -15.11
N GLY A 15 13.52 -15.84 -15.21
CA GLY A 15 13.93 -16.97 -14.35
C GLY A 15 13.32 -16.95 -12.95
N GLY A 16 12.19 -16.26 -12.76
CA GLY A 16 11.47 -16.18 -11.50
C GLY A 16 10.94 -17.52 -11.02
N ARG A 17 11.22 -17.89 -9.77
CA ARG A 17 10.62 -19.05 -9.11
C ARG A 17 9.22 -18.70 -8.62
N ILE A 18 8.20 -19.21 -9.29
CA ILE A 18 6.80 -18.91 -8.99
C ILE A 18 6.30 -19.74 -7.82
N VAL A 19 5.53 -19.10 -6.94
CA VAL A 19 4.82 -19.70 -5.81
C VAL A 19 3.38 -19.18 -5.75
N ASP A 20 2.51 -19.87 -5.03
CA ASP A 20 1.20 -19.32 -4.66
C ASP A 20 1.40 -18.30 -3.51
N PHE A 21 0.83 -17.10 -3.69
CA PHE A 21 0.77 -16.06 -2.69
C PHE A 21 -0.62 -15.44 -2.67
N ALA A 22 -1.40 -15.74 -1.64
CA ALA A 22 -2.78 -15.25 -1.50
C ALA A 22 -3.66 -15.53 -2.75
N GLY A 23 -3.47 -16.69 -3.38
CA GLY A 23 -4.18 -17.10 -4.59
C GLY A 23 -3.63 -16.52 -5.90
N TRP A 24 -2.47 -15.87 -5.86
CA TRP A 24 -1.76 -15.36 -7.04
C TRP A 24 -0.48 -16.15 -7.31
N GLU A 25 -0.18 -16.41 -8.58
CA GLU A 25 1.10 -16.96 -9.02
C GLU A 25 2.17 -15.86 -9.08
N MET A 26 3.02 -15.77 -8.04
CA MET A 26 3.99 -14.68 -7.85
C MET A 26 5.42 -15.19 -7.76
N PRO A 27 6.43 -14.42 -8.22
CA PRO A 27 7.84 -14.78 -8.06
C PRO A 27 8.28 -14.61 -6.61
N VAL A 28 8.77 -15.69 -5.99
CA VAL A 28 9.38 -15.60 -4.65
C VAL A 28 10.80 -15.07 -4.72
N GLN A 29 11.52 -15.40 -5.78
CA GLN A 29 12.89 -14.93 -6.08
C GLN A 29 13.23 -15.15 -7.55
N TYR A 30 14.32 -14.49 -8.01
CA TYR A 30 14.96 -14.69 -9.33
C TYR A 30 16.38 -15.22 -9.15
N THR A 31 17.27 -14.46 -8.54
CA THR A 31 18.68 -14.82 -8.32
C THR A 31 18.91 -15.40 -6.93
N GLY A 32 18.12 -14.96 -5.95
CA GLY A 32 18.21 -15.38 -4.55
C GLY A 32 17.79 -14.28 -3.61
N ILE A 33 17.08 -14.64 -2.54
CA ILE A 33 16.48 -13.69 -1.61
C ILE A 33 17.50 -12.69 -1.05
N LEU A 34 18.66 -13.17 -0.60
CA LEU A 34 19.70 -12.29 -0.02
C LEU A 34 20.37 -11.37 -1.04
N ASP A 35 20.55 -11.86 -2.28
CA ASP A 35 21.15 -11.04 -3.34
C ASP A 35 20.19 -9.94 -3.81
N GLU A 36 18.89 -10.26 -3.88
CA GLU A 36 17.83 -9.31 -4.21
C GLU A 36 17.65 -8.28 -3.09
N HIS A 37 17.63 -8.72 -1.84
CA HIS A 37 17.61 -7.84 -0.66
C HIS A 37 18.78 -6.84 -0.71
N ARG A 38 20.00 -7.35 -0.92
CA ARG A 38 21.20 -6.51 -1.03
C ARG A 38 21.12 -5.55 -2.22
N ALA A 39 20.60 -5.99 -3.37
CA ALA A 39 20.41 -5.15 -4.54
C ALA A 39 19.51 -3.94 -4.25
N VAL A 40 18.49 -4.10 -3.42
CA VAL A 40 17.62 -3.00 -2.97
C VAL A 40 18.39 -2.07 -2.02
N ARG A 41 19.11 -2.61 -1.03
CA ARG A 41 19.86 -1.79 -0.06
C ARG A 41 21.01 -1.00 -0.69
N GLU A 42 21.72 -1.58 -1.65
CA GLU A 42 22.94 -0.99 -2.24
C GLU A 42 22.73 -0.33 -3.61
N GLY A 43 21.58 -0.58 -4.25
CA GLY A 43 21.34 -0.14 -5.62
C GLY A 43 19.87 0.21 -5.90
N CYS A 44 19.20 -0.64 -6.69
CA CYS A 44 17.80 -0.50 -6.99
C CYS A 44 17.18 -1.83 -7.40
N GLY A 45 16.07 -2.20 -6.77
CA GLY A 45 15.26 -3.36 -7.11
C GLY A 45 13.86 -2.98 -7.61
N VAL A 46 13.27 -3.81 -8.47
CA VAL A 46 11.87 -3.69 -8.90
C VAL A 46 11.08 -4.91 -8.46
N PHE A 47 9.92 -4.66 -7.85
CA PHE A 47 8.96 -5.67 -7.44
C PHE A 47 7.67 -5.53 -8.26
N ASP A 48 7.13 -6.63 -8.73
CA ASP A 48 5.74 -6.68 -9.18
C ASP A 48 4.81 -6.66 -7.96
N ILE A 49 3.97 -5.65 -7.88
CA ILE A 49 2.92 -5.51 -6.87
C ILE A 49 1.53 -5.42 -7.50
N SER A 50 1.40 -5.88 -8.76
CA SER A 50 0.15 -5.84 -9.53
C SER A 50 -0.94 -6.78 -9.01
N HIS A 51 -0.64 -7.59 -7.99
CA HIS A 51 -1.64 -8.40 -7.29
C HIS A 51 -2.45 -7.58 -6.27
N MET A 52 -2.02 -6.37 -5.93
CA MET A 52 -2.78 -5.45 -5.05
C MET A 52 -4.00 -4.89 -5.80
N GLY A 53 -4.97 -4.36 -5.06
CA GLY A 53 -6.18 -3.79 -5.64
C GLY A 53 -6.11 -2.28 -5.76
N GLU A 54 -6.70 -1.74 -6.83
CA GLU A 54 -6.83 -0.31 -7.10
C GLU A 54 -8.30 0.11 -7.13
N PHE A 55 -8.72 0.86 -6.11
CA PHE A 55 -10.08 1.38 -6.00
C PHE A 55 -10.10 2.89 -6.25
N PHE A 56 -11.04 3.33 -7.07
CA PHE A 56 -11.27 4.74 -7.33
C PHE A 56 -12.52 5.22 -6.60
N VAL A 57 -12.37 6.35 -5.89
CA VAL A 57 -13.45 7.01 -5.16
C VAL A 57 -13.58 8.44 -5.67
N ARG A 58 -14.80 8.83 -6.10
CA ARG A 58 -15.07 10.14 -6.70
C ARG A 58 -16.33 10.74 -6.16
N GLY A 59 -16.41 12.08 -6.19
CA GLY A 59 -17.60 12.84 -5.84
C GLY A 59 -17.36 13.83 -4.71
N ALA A 60 -18.21 14.86 -4.61
CA ALA A 60 -18.05 15.96 -3.65
C ALA A 60 -18.01 15.49 -2.17
N GLY A 61 -18.67 14.36 -1.85
CA GLY A 61 -18.66 13.74 -0.53
C GLY A 61 -17.53 12.75 -0.26
N SER A 62 -16.66 12.45 -1.24
CA SER A 62 -15.67 11.36 -1.16
C SER A 62 -14.70 11.51 0.01
N GLN A 63 -14.21 12.70 0.29
CA GLN A 63 -13.31 12.95 1.44
C GLN A 63 -13.99 12.63 2.77
N ALA A 64 -15.18 13.18 3.02
CA ALA A 64 -15.93 12.95 4.26
C ALA A 64 -16.35 11.48 4.43
N TRP A 65 -16.70 10.84 3.33
CA TRP A 65 -17.03 9.43 3.31
C TRP A 65 -15.83 8.56 3.67
N LEU A 66 -14.65 8.79 3.07
CA LEU A 66 -13.42 8.10 3.43
C LEU A 66 -13.00 8.39 4.88
N ASP A 67 -13.16 9.62 5.36
CA ASP A 67 -12.93 9.95 6.76
C ASP A 67 -13.83 9.18 7.73
N SER A 68 -15.04 8.81 7.32
CA SER A 68 -15.97 8.01 8.14
C SER A 68 -15.65 6.51 8.16
N LEU A 69 -14.82 6.02 7.24
CA LEU A 69 -14.48 4.60 7.09
C LEU A 69 -13.06 4.26 7.54
N LEU A 70 -12.13 5.20 7.44
CA LEU A 70 -10.70 4.97 7.65
C LEU A 70 -10.22 5.59 8.95
N THR A 71 -9.15 5.08 9.53
CA THR A 71 -8.62 5.55 10.83
C THR A 71 -7.87 6.87 10.76
N ASN A 72 -7.12 7.12 9.70
CA ASN A 72 -6.34 8.33 9.54
C ASN A 72 -7.18 9.45 8.90
N ARG A 73 -6.82 10.72 9.15
CA ARG A 73 -7.60 11.87 8.69
C ARG A 73 -7.33 12.17 7.21
N VAL A 74 -8.25 11.76 6.33
CA VAL A 74 -8.17 12.02 4.87
C VAL A 74 -8.28 13.51 4.55
N ALA A 75 -9.00 14.28 5.37
CA ALA A 75 -9.13 15.72 5.22
C ALA A 75 -7.80 16.50 5.31
N LYS A 76 -6.74 15.92 5.86
CA LYS A 76 -5.40 16.51 5.90
C LYS A 76 -4.63 16.39 4.59
N LEU A 77 -5.02 15.47 3.70
CA LEU A 77 -4.32 15.27 2.43
C LEU A 77 -4.57 16.43 1.49
N ALA A 78 -3.52 17.06 1.01
CA ALA A 78 -3.59 17.91 -0.17
C ALA A 78 -3.65 17.06 -1.45
N VAL A 79 -4.11 17.65 -2.56
CA VAL A 79 -4.01 17.02 -3.89
C VAL A 79 -2.54 16.76 -4.20
N GLY A 80 -2.22 15.56 -4.65
CA GLY A 80 -0.84 15.13 -4.88
C GLY A 80 -0.14 14.56 -3.63
N GLU A 81 -0.89 14.22 -2.59
CA GLU A 81 -0.37 13.55 -1.39
C GLU A 81 -1.02 12.19 -1.16
N SER A 82 -0.34 11.36 -0.37
CA SER A 82 -0.84 10.05 0.05
C SER A 82 -0.65 9.83 1.54
N GLN A 83 -1.40 8.90 2.10
CA GLN A 83 -1.25 8.46 3.49
C GLN A 83 -1.61 7.00 3.66
N TYR A 84 -0.95 6.35 4.61
CA TYR A 84 -1.35 5.05 5.14
C TYR A 84 -2.54 5.20 6.08
N SER A 85 -3.48 4.26 6.00
CA SER A 85 -4.64 4.20 6.87
C SER A 85 -5.10 2.76 7.07
N LEU A 86 -6.04 2.54 7.99
CA LEU A 86 -6.60 1.23 8.27
C LEU A 86 -8.12 1.26 8.10
N LEU A 87 -8.66 0.16 7.62
CA LEU A 87 -10.07 -0.15 7.53
C LEU A 87 -10.42 -1.09 8.69
N LEU A 88 -11.40 -0.72 9.51
CA LEU A 88 -11.74 -1.44 10.74
C LEU A 88 -13.14 -2.04 10.70
N ASN A 89 -13.35 -3.07 11.51
CA ASN A 89 -14.69 -3.52 11.91
C ASN A 89 -15.21 -2.69 13.10
N ASP A 90 -16.48 -2.92 13.49
CA ASP A 90 -17.13 -2.19 14.60
C ASP A 90 -16.43 -2.40 15.96
N GLN A 91 -15.70 -3.50 16.15
CA GLN A 91 -14.96 -3.84 17.35
C GLN A 91 -13.54 -3.25 17.36
N GLY A 92 -13.15 -2.49 16.32
CA GLY A 92 -11.83 -1.88 16.18
C GLY A 92 -10.76 -2.81 15.61
N GLY A 93 -11.10 -4.05 15.25
CA GLY A 93 -10.17 -4.97 14.59
C GLY A 93 -9.90 -4.58 13.15
N VAL A 94 -8.67 -4.85 12.67
CA VAL A 94 -8.21 -4.44 11.34
C VAL A 94 -8.76 -5.38 10.27
N ILE A 95 -9.62 -4.88 9.39
CA ILE A 95 -10.04 -5.58 8.16
C ILE A 95 -8.89 -5.55 7.17
N ASP A 96 -8.41 -4.35 6.83
CA ASP A 96 -7.25 -4.15 5.95
C ASP A 96 -6.46 -2.89 6.31
N ASP A 97 -5.22 -2.83 5.84
CA ASP A 97 -4.36 -1.66 5.82
C ASP A 97 -4.13 -1.24 4.38
N LEU A 98 -4.22 0.04 4.10
CA LEU A 98 -4.24 0.55 2.73
C LEU A 98 -3.57 1.92 2.60
N ILE A 99 -3.23 2.28 1.37
CA ILE A 99 -2.74 3.63 1.06
C ILE A 99 -3.82 4.42 0.34
N VAL A 100 -4.08 5.64 0.81
CA VAL A 100 -4.99 6.60 0.19
C VAL A 100 -4.17 7.64 -0.57
N TYR A 101 -4.41 7.80 -1.86
CA TYR A 101 -3.82 8.85 -2.71
C TYR A 101 -4.91 9.86 -3.05
N ARG A 102 -4.70 11.16 -2.76
CA ARG A 102 -5.58 12.22 -3.25
C ARG A 102 -5.10 12.68 -4.62
N ILE A 103 -5.75 12.20 -5.69
CA ILE A 103 -5.34 12.43 -7.06
C ILE A 103 -5.98 13.68 -7.70
N ALA A 104 -7.14 14.12 -7.17
CA ALA A 104 -7.76 15.40 -7.49
C ALA A 104 -8.57 15.89 -6.28
N GLU A 105 -9.22 17.06 -6.39
CA GLU A 105 -9.96 17.70 -5.28
C GLU A 105 -10.99 16.77 -4.65
N ALA A 106 -11.74 16.05 -5.47
CA ALA A 106 -12.78 15.11 -5.04
C ALA A 106 -12.56 13.69 -5.64
N GLU A 107 -11.30 13.31 -5.83
CA GLU A 107 -10.95 12.02 -6.43
C GLU A 107 -9.77 11.38 -5.67
N PHE A 108 -9.95 10.11 -5.32
CA PHE A 108 -8.99 9.33 -4.56
C PHE A 108 -8.75 7.98 -5.24
N LEU A 109 -7.50 7.50 -5.17
CA LEU A 109 -7.10 6.14 -5.47
C LEU A 109 -6.72 5.47 -4.16
N LEU A 110 -7.29 4.30 -3.90
CA LEU A 110 -6.93 3.45 -2.76
C LEU A 110 -6.17 2.24 -3.29
N VAL A 111 -5.04 1.91 -2.67
CA VAL A 111 -4.32 0.66 -2.95
C VAL A 111 -4.47 -0.25 -1.74
N VAL A 112 -5.08 -1.43 -1.96
CA VAL A 112 -5.49 -2.40 -0.93
C VAL A 112 -4.74 -3.71 -1.09
N ASN A 113 -4.70 -4.52 -0.02
CA ASN A 113 -4.00 -5.81 -0.05
C ASN A 113 -4.69 -6.84 -0.96
N ALA A 114 -3.89 -7.64 -1.66
CA ALA A 114 -4.32 -8.63 -2.64
C ALA A 114 -5.35 -9.64 -2.11
N ALA A 115 -5.18 -10.08 -0.87
CA ALA A 115 -6.08 -11.03 -0.22
C ALA A 115 -7.41 -10.39 0.23
N LYS A 116 -7.49 -9.05 0.24
CA LYS A 116 -8.59 -8.28 0.77
C LYS A 116 -9.47 -7.60 -0.29
N ILE A 117 -9.08 -7.61 -1.55
CA ILE A 117 -9.78 -6.89 -2.63
C ILE A 117 -11.30 -7.11 -2.60
N ASP A 118 -11.75 -8.37 -2.56
CA ASP A 118 -13.17 -8.70 -2.60
C ASP A 118 -13.89 -8.31 -1.29
N GLU A 119 -13.24 -8.51 -0.13
CA GLU A 119 -13.76 -8.15 1.20
C GLU A 119 -13.88 -6.64 1.35
N ASP A 120 -12.85 -5.90 1.00
CA ASP A 120 -12.81 -4.44 1.07
C ASP A 120 -13.82 -3.82 0.10
N ALA A 121 -13.88 -4.31 -1.14
CA ALA A 121 -14.86 -3.83 -2.11
C ALA A 121 -16.31 -4.05 -1.60
N ALA A 122 -16.58 -5.19 -0.97
CA ALA A 122 -17.87 -5.45 -0.35
C ALA A 122 -18.14 -4.53 0.84
N TRP A 123 -17.09 -4.24 1.65
CA TRP A 123 -17.18 -3.31 2.78
C TRP A 123 -17.48 -1.89 2.32
N PHE A 124 -16.75 -1.35 1.36
CA PHE A 124 -16.98 -0.02 0.81
C PHE A 124 -18.39 0.11 0.18
N ARG A 125 -18.84 -0.89 -0.58
CA ARG A 125 -20.20 -0.89 -1.16
C ARG A 125 -21.30 -0.95 -0.12
N ARG A 126 -21.12 -1.66 1.00
CA ARG A 126 -22.07 -1.72 2.12
C ARG A 126 -22.28 -0.35 2.76
N HIS A 127 -21.24 0.48 2.78
CA HIS A 127 -21.23 1.81 3.37
C HIS A 127 -21.34 2.92 2.31
N ALA A 128 -21.93 2.61 1.13
CA ALA A 128 -22.10 3.58 0.06
C ALA A 128 -22.82 4.85 0.55
N ALA A 129 -22.41 6.00 0.03
CA ALA A 129 -22.99 7.30 0.35
C ALA A 129 -23.49 8.00 -0.92
N ASP A 130 -24.55 8.77 -0.79
CA ASP A 130 -25.09 9.55 -1.89
C ASP A 130 -24.06 10.56 -2.43
N GLY A 131 -23.94 10.61 -3.75
CA GLY A 131 -23.01 11.51 -4.41
C GLY A 131 -21.53 11.05 -4.39
N VAL A 132 -21.25 9.83 -3.90
CA VAL A 132 -19.93 9.19 -3.95
C VAL A 132 -19.98 8.00 -4.90
N SER A 133 -19.10 7.99 -5.89
CA SER A 133 -18.84 6.83 -6.76
C SER A 133 -17.68 6.03 -6.23
N PHE A 134 -17.86 4.72 -6.11
CA PHE A 134 -16.82 3.74 -5.76
C PHE A 134 -16.67 2.73 -6.90
N GLU A 135 -15.46 2.56 -7.40
CA GLU A 135 -15.14 1.63 -8.50
C GLU A 135 -13.92 0.79 -8.13
N ASP A 136 -14.08 -0.54 -8.14
CA ASP A 136 -12.95 -1.46 -8.16
C ASP A 136 -12.44 -1.57 -9.61
N ARG A 137 -11.22 -1.13 -9.83
CA ARG A 137 -10.54 -1.12 -11.13
C ARG A 137 -9.24 -1.92 -11.12
N SER A 138 -9.09 -2.82 -10.16
CA SER A 138 -7.88 -3.65 -9.98
C SER A 138 -7.48 -4.43 -11.24
N GLY A 139 -8.46 -4.82 -12.07
CA GLY A 139 -8.18 -5.50 -13.35
C GLY A 139 -7.67 -4.58 -14.47
N ASP A 140 -7.80 -3.25 -14.34
CA ASP A 140 -7.40 -2.29 -15.37
C ASP A 140 -5.93 -1.86 -15.22
N PHE A 141 -5.35 -2.06 -14.05
CA PHE A 141 -4.03 -1.57 -13.68
C PHE A 141 -3.07 -2.69 -13.31
N ALA A 142 -1.81 -2.34 -13.35
CA ALA A 142 -0.69 -3.07 -12.77
C ALA A 142 0.13 -2.08 -11.94
N ALA A 143 0.87 -2.57 -10.96
CA ALA A 143 1.71 -1.73 -10.15
C ALA A 143 3.11 -2.33 -9.97
N LEU A 144 4.13 -1.48 -10.01
CA LEU A 144 5.52 -1.84 -9.81
C LEU A 144 6.14 -0.95 -8.72
N ALA A 145 6.86 -1.56 -7.78
CA ALA A 145 7.62 -0.84 -6.77
C ALA A 145 9.10 -0.84 -7.14
N VAL A 146 9.68 0.34 -7.33
CA VAL A 146 11.11 0.53 -7.64
C VAL A 146 11.77 1.16 -6.40
N GLN A 147 12.65 0.41 -5.75
CA GLN A 147 13.13 0.71 -4.41
C GLN A 147 14.64 0.62 -4.31
N GLY A 148 15.26 1.55 -3.61
CA GLY A 148 16.69 1.60 -3.33
C GLY A 148 17.28 3.01 -3.51
N PRO A 149 18.54 3.24 -3.08
CA PRO A 149 19.17 4.57 -3.11
C PRO A 149 19.28 5.19 -4.51
N ARG A 150 19.23 4.38 -5.57
CA ARG A 150 19.27 4.85 -6.95
C ARG A 150 17.88 5.09 -7.58
N ALA A 151 16.80 4.96 -6.84
CA ALA A 151 15.44 5.04 -7.40
C ALA A 151 15.15 6.38 -8.09
N ALA A 152 15.61 7.51 -7.53
CA ALA A 152 15.43 8.83 -8.16
C ALA A 152 16.19 8.96 -9.49
N GLU A 153 17.43 8.44 -9.57
CA GLU A 153 18.21 8.37 -10.82
C GLU A 153 17.47 7.54 -11.89
N ILE A 154 16.97 6.37 -11.49
CA ILE A 154 16.20 5.46 -12.36
C ILE A 154 14.91 6.14 -12.84
N PHE A 155 14.20 6.82 -11.94
CA PHE A 155 13.00 7.56 -12.32
C PHE A 155 13.30 8.63 -13.39
N GLY A 156 14.34 9.44 -13.17
CA GLY A 156 14.79 10.45 -14.14
C GLY A 156 15.17 9.84 -15.48
N LYS A 157 15.93 8.74 -15.48
CA LYS A 157 16.33 8.02 -16.69
C LYS A 157 15.15 7.42 -17.46
N CYS A 158 14.16 6.87 -16.75
CA CYS A 158 13.02 6.20 -17.38
C CYS A 158 11.94 7.16 -17.87
N PHE A 159 11.73 8.29 -17.19
CA PHE A 159 10.60 9.18 -17.44
C PHE A 159 10.99 10.59 -17.87
N GLY A 160 12.26 10.97 -17.78
CA GLY A 160 12.72 12.35 -18.07
C GLY A 160 12.14 13.38 -17.09
N ARG A 161 11.80 12.95 -15.86
CA ARG A 161 11.18 13.76 -14.80
C ARG A 161 11.94 13.60 -13.51
N GLU A 162 11.83 14.57 -12.62
CA GLU A 162 12.36 14.47 -11.26
C GLU A 162 11.37 13.73 -10.35
N LEU A 163 11.89 12.86 -9.50
CA LEU A 163 11.14 12.24 -8.40
C LEU A 163 11.22 13.20 -7.20
N PRO A 164 10.08 13.62 -6.62
CA PRO A 164 10.09 14.43 -5.41
C PRO A 164 10.88 13.75 -4.28
N PRO A 165 11.72 14.50 -3.54
CA PRO A 165 12.48 13.92 -2.43
C PRO A 165 11.61 13.62 -1.19
N GLU A 166 10.46 14.29 -1.08
CA GLU A 166 9.53 14.08 0.02
C GLU A 166 8.78 12.76 -0.18
N ARG A 167 8.53 12.06 0.92
CA ARG A 167 7.68 10.87 0.92
C ARG A 167 6.21 11.22 0.71
N ASN A 168 5.45 10.24 0.23
CA ASN A 168 3.99 10.32 0.07
C ASN A 168 3.53 11.39 -0.95
N ARG A 169 4.37 11.72 -1.93
CA ARG A 169 3.99 12.60 -3.06
C ARG A 169 3.50 11.79 -4.24
N VAL A 170 2.39 12.23 -4.81
CA VAL A 170 1.75 11.61 -5.98
C VAL A 170 2.05 12.46 -7.20
N LEU A 171 2.70 11.86 -8.18
CA LEU A 171 2.89 12.39 -9.54
C LEU A 171 1.90 11.74 -10.47
N GLN A 172 1.25 12.52 -11.32
CA GLN A 172 0.27 12.02 -12.27
C GLN A 172 0.54 12.57 -13.66
N TRP A 173 0.63 11.71 -14.66
CA TRP A 173 0.76 12.07 -16.07
C TRP A 173 0.36 10.90 -16.98
N ASP A 174 -0.22 11.17 -18.15
CA ASP A 174 -0.53 10.17 -19.19
C ASP A 174 -1.24 8.90 -18.67
N GLY A 175 -2.10 9.04 -17.66
CA GLY A 175 -2.82 7.93 -17.03
C GLY A 175 -1.95 7.07 -16.08
N LEU A 176 -0.76 7.53 -15.73
CA LEU A 176 0.15 6.92 -14.76
C LEU A 176 0.06 7.64 -13.41
N PHE A 177 0.23 6.88 -12.33
CA PHE A 177 0.34 7.42 -10.97
C PHE A 177 1.65 6.91 -10.37
N ALA A 178 2.64 7.79 -10.15
CA ALA A 178 3.84 7.45 -9.42
C ALA A 178 3.81 8.10 -8.03
N VAL A 179 4.15 7.34 -7.01
CA VAL A 179 4.08 7.78 -5.63
C VAL A 179 5.40 7.51 -4.93
N THR A 180 5.93 8.50 -4.20
CA THR A 180 7.18 8.38 -3.42
C THR A 180 6.94 7.60 -2.12
N THR A 181 6.61 6.33 -2.26
CA THR A 181 6.32 5.38 -1.18
C THR A 181 7.01 4.05 -1.42
N GLY A 182 6.88 3.12 -0.50
CA GLY A 182 7.42 1.78 -0.61
C GLY A 182 7.37 1.01 0.70
N TYR A 183 7.70 -0.27 0.62
CA TYR A 183 7.59 -1.24 1.70
C TYR A 183 8.96 -1.82 2.10
N THR A 184 10.04 -1.09 1.84
CA THR A 184 11.42 -1.58 2.04
C THR A 184 12.24 -0.76 3.03
N GLY A 185 11.75 0.43 3.40
CA GLY A 185 12.52 1.40 4.18
C GLY A 185 13.44 2.28 3.34
N GLU A 186 13.80 1.85 2.14
CA GLU A 186 14.61 2.63 1.21
C GLU A 186 13.82 3.76 0.54
N ALA A 187 14.54 4.70 -0.06
CA ALA A 187 13.97 5.63 -1.01
C ALA A 187 13.41 4.85 -2.22
N GLY A 188 12.32 5.36 -2.81
CA GLY A 188 11.72 4.68 -3.94
C GLY A 188 10.43 5.30 -4.40
N PHE A 189 9.82 4.63 -5.36
CA PHE A 189 8.50 4.95 -5.84
C PHE A 189 7.73 3.69 -6.18
N GLU A 190 6.43 3.78 -6.09
CA GLU A 190 5.49 2.81 -6.64
C GLU A 190 4.80 3.47 -7.83
N ILE A 191 4.64 2.75 -8.92
CA ILE A 191 3.98 3.27 -10.12
C ILE A 191 2.82 2.37 -10.53
N VAL A 192 1.63 2.95 -10.61
CA VAL A 192 0.42 2.32 -11.12
C VAL A 192 0.29 2.69 -12.60
N VAL A 193 0.17 1.68 -13.44
CA VAL A 193 0.17 1.79 -14.91
C VAL A 193 -1.01 1.00 -15.49
N PRO A 194 -1.52 1.33 -16.68
CA PRO A 194 -2.49 0.48 -17.35
C PRO A 194 -1.95 -0.96 -17.50
N ALA A 195 -2.75 -1.96 -17.15
CA ALA A 195 -2.34 -3.38 -17.14
C ALA A 195 -1.71 -3.83 -18.46
N ALA A 196 -2.26 -3.38 -19.59
CA ALA A 196 -1.74 -3.68 -20.93
C ALA A 196 -0.32 -3.14 -21.20
N ARG A 197 0.17 -2.21 -20.38
CA ARG A 197 1.50 -1.59 -20.51
C ARG A 197 2.50 -2.11 -19.47
N ALA A 198 2.11 -2.99 -18.58
CA ALA A 198 2.96 -3.46 -17.47
C ALA A 198 4.33 -3.98 -17.97
N GLY A 199 4.33 -4.81 -19.02
CA GLY A 199 5.55 -5.36 -19.62
C GLY A 199 6.49 -4.27 -20.17
N GLU A 200 5.96 -3.19 -20.76
CA GLU A 200 6.76 -2.05 -21.24
C GLU A 200 7.55 -1.42 -20.09
N PHE A 201 6.91 -1.21 -18.94
CA PHE A 201 7.56 -0.59 -17.78
C PHE A 201 8.54 -1.54 -17.10
N TRP A 202 8.19 -2.82 -16.98
CA TRP A 202 9.09 -3.86 -16.48
C TRP A 202 10.39 -3.88 -17.28
N ASP A 203 10.31 -4.02 -18.59
CA ASP A 203 11.48 -4.08 -19.48
C ASP A 203 12.30 -2.77 -19.42
N ARG A 204 11.62 -1.63 -19.33
CA ARG A 204 12.27 -0.32 -19.18
C ARG A 204 13.10 -0.23 -17.90
N PHE A 205 12.61 -0.72 -16.77
CA PHE A 205 13.37 -0.74 -15.51
C PHE A 205 14.53 -1.71 -15.57
N LEU A 206 14.36 -2.91 -16.12
CA LEU A 206 15.47 -3.86 -16.31
C LEU A 206 16.55 -3.30 -17.23
N ALA A 207 16.18 -2.67 -18.34
CA ALA A 207 17.12 -2.00 -19.27
C ALA A 207 17.83 -0.81 -18.60
N ALA A 208 17.23 -0.17 -17.59
CA ALA A 208 17.87 0.86 -16.78
C ALA A 208 18.86 0.30 -15.74
N GLY A 209 18.94 -1.03 -15.59
CA GLY A 209 19.83 -1.72 -14.66
C GLY A 209 19.21 -1.99 -13.27
N VAL A 210 17.89 -1.91 -13.16
CA VAL A 210 17.17 -2.28 -11.93
C VAL A 210 17.11 -3.82 -11.84
N LYS A 211 17.34 -4.38 -10.67
CA LYS A 211 17.27 -5.82 -10.42
C LYS A 211 15.83 -6.29 -10.18
N PRO A 212 15.36 -7.35 -10.82
CA PRO A 212 14.08 -7.96 -10.46
C PRO A 212 14.20 -8.59 -9.06
N CYS A 213 13.22 -8.32 -8.21
CA CYS A 213 13.17 -8.79 -6.83
C CYS A 213 11.81 -9.44 -6.55
N GLY A 214 11.85 -10.59 -5.88
CA GLY A 214 10.65 -11.36 -5.55
C GLY A 214 10.13 -11.11 -4.13
N LEU A 215 9.04 -11.83 -3.79
CA LEU A 215 8.37 -11.74 -2.50
C LEU A 215 9.29 -12.03 -1.31
N GLY A 216 10.28 -12.93 -1.49
CA GLY A 216 11.22 -13.26 -0.41
C GLY A 216 12.07 -12.06 0.01
N ALA A 217 12.60 -11.30 -0.94
CA ALA A 217 13.33 -10.07 -0.65
C ALA A 217 12.39 -8.98 -0.09
N ARG A 218 11.17 -8.85 -0.62
CA ARG A 218 10.15 -7.93 -0.10
C ARG A 218 9.87 -8.21 1.38
N ASP A 219 9.73 -9.48 1.76
CA ASP A 219 9.44 -9.87 3.16
C ASP A 219 10.63 -9.59 4.09
N THR A 220 11.85 -9.93 3.71
CA THR A 220 13.02 -9.63 4.55
C THR A 220 13.25 -8.12 4.72
N LEU A 221 13.01 -7.32 3.68
CA LEU A 221 13.14 -5.86 3.72
C LEU A 221 12.10 -5.20 4.64
N ARG A 222 10.83 -5.60 4.53
CA ARG A 222 9.76 -5.04 5.37
C ARG A 222 9.95 -5.40 6.85
N LEU A 223 10.42 -6.63 7.13
CA LEU A 223 10.66 -7.10 8.50
C LEU A 223 11.74 -6.28 9.21
N GLU A 224 12.83 -5.91 8.52
CA GLU A 224 13.86 -5.03 9.09
C GLU A 224 13.30 -3.65 9.48
N MET A 225 12.24 -3.20 8.80
CA MET A 225 11.57 -1.93 9.09
C MET A 225 10.40 -2.06 10.05
N CYS A 226 10.12 -3.26 10.53
CA CYS A 226 8.93 -3.56 11.35
C CYS A 226 7.60 -3.16 10.67
N TYR A 227 7.55 -3.20 9.33
CA TYR A 227 6.30 -2.95 8.61
C TYR A 227 5.39 -4.18 8.72
N PRO A 228 4.12 -3.99 9.13
CA PRO A 228 3.19 -5.10 9.31
C PRO A 228 2.76 -5.71 7.97
N LEU A 229 2.35 -6.97 8.01
CA LEU A 229 1.71 -7.68 6.91
C LEU A 229 0.30 -8.09 7.33
N ASN A 230 -0.71 -7.67 6.56
CA ASN A 230 -2.09 -8.09 6.79
C ASN A 230 -2.23 -9.62 6.69
N GLY A 231 -3.00 -10.20 7.59
CA GLY A 231 -3.16 -11.66 7.72
C GLY A 231 -2.08 -12.34 8.58
N SER A 232 -0.96 -11.67 8.88
CA SER A 232 0.09 -12.17 9.79
C SER A 232 0.18 -11.31 11.05
N ASP A 233 0.40 -10.02 10.87
CA ASP A 233 0.61 -9.06 11.96
C ASP A 233 -0.67 -8.28 12.29
N LEU A 234 -1.56 -8.14 11.31
CA LEU A 234 -2.86 -7.48 11.41
C LEU A 234 -3.99 -8.47 11.12
N GLY A 235 -5.16 -8.23 11.71
CA GLY A 235 -6.34 -9.06 11.49
C GLY A 235 -7.59 -8.52 12.20
N PRO A 236 -8.77 -9.09 11.93
CA PRO A 236 -10.05 -8.59 12.43
C PRO A 236 -10.24 -8.75 13.94
N ASP A 237 -9.39 -9.50 14.60
CA ASP A 237 -9.34 -9.74 16.06
C ASP A 237 -8.23 -8.94 16.77
N ARG A 238 -7.54 -8.08 16.05
CA ARG A 238 -6.45 -7.22 16.56
C ARG A 238 -6.67 -5.78 16.17
N THR A 239 -6.58 -4.88 17.15
CA THR A 239 -6.71 -3.43 16.91
C THR A 239 -5.41 -2.81 16.42
N PRO A 240 -5.45 -1.64 15.76
CA PRO A 240 -4.25 -0.87 15.44
C PRO A 240 -3.40 -0.51 16.65
N LEU A 241 -4.00 -0.33 17.83
CA LEU A 241 -3.28 0.02 19.05
C LEU A 241 -2.44 -1.17 19.51
N GLU A 242 -3.02 -2.37 19.56
CA GLU A 242 -2.29 -3.63 19.87
C GLU A 242 -1.17 -3.94 18.88
N ALA A 243 -1.34 -3.53 17.63
CA ALA A 243 -0.33 -3.68 16.58
C ALA A 243 0.76 -2.59 16.58
N GLY A 244 0.72 -1.63 17.53
CA GLY A 244 1.67 -0.51 17.58
C GLY A 244 1.44 0.55 16.49
N LEU A 245 0.29 0.55 15.82
CA LEU A 245 -0.06 1.45 14.73
C LEU A 245 -0.93 2.64 15.16
N GLY A 246 -1.00 2.93 16.46
CA GLY A 246 -1.79 4.03 17.01
C GLY A 246 -1.46 5.41 16.42
N PHE A 247 -0.27 5.58 15.82
CA PHE A 247 0.12 6.79 15.11
C PHE A 247 -0.75 7.05 13.88
N PHE A 248 -1.31 6.01 13.26
CA PHE A 248 -2.18 6.13 12.09
C PHE A 248 -3.68 6.19 12.46
N VAL A 249 -4.00 6.37 13.74
CA VAL A 249 -5.36 6.48 14.26
C VAL A 249 -5.59 7.90 14.79
N ASP A 250 -6.43 8.68 14.10
CA ASP A 250 -6.81 10.03 14.53
C ASP A 250 -8.22 9.98 15.19
N LEU A 251 -8.25 9.77 16.51
CA LEU A 251 -9.50 9.74 17.29
C LEU A 251 -10.23 11.10 17.35
N GLU A 252 -9.52 12.22 17.02
CA GLU A 252 -10.05 13.57 17.10
C GLU A 252 -10.66 14.07 15.78
N LYS A 253 -10.61 13.26 14.70
CA LYS A 253 -11.12 13.69 13.39
C LYS A 253 -12.65 13.64 13.24
N GLY A 254 -13.34 13.08 14.20
CA GLY A 254 -14.78 12.82 14.16
C GLY A 254 -15.10 11.31 14.14
N PRO A 255 -16.37 10.93 13.90
CA PRO A 255 -16.79 9.54 13.92
C PRO A 255 -16.21 8.75 12.73
N PHE A 256 -15.77 7.52 13.01
CA PHE A 256 -15.44 6.51 12.00
C PHE A 256 -15.69 5.11 12.58
N ILE A 257 -15.79 4.11 11.72
CA ILE A 257 -16.08 2.72 12.14
C ILE A 257 -14.94 2.21 13.02
N GLY A 258 -15.28 1.63 14.19
CA GLY A 258 -14.33 1.14 15.18
C GLY A 258 -13.78 2.20 16.15
N ARG A 259 -14.10 3.50 15.96
CA ARG A 259 -13.57 4.60 16.80
C ARG A 259 -13.87 4.43 18.28
N GLU A 260 -15.10 4.05 18.62
CA GLU A 260 -15.52 3.93 20.02
C GLU A 260 -14.76 2.82 20.76
N ALA A 261 -14.56 1.68 20.08
CA ALA A 261 -13.77 0.57 20.62
C ALA A 261 -12.31 1.00 20.87
N LEU A 262 -11.69 1.70 19.91
CA LEU A 262 -10.31 2.20 20.07
C LEU A 262 -10.21 3.28 21.16
N ALA A 263 -11.21 4.15 21.28
CA ALA A 263 -11.22 5.18 22.31
C ALA A 263 -11.34 4.56 23.73
N ALA A 264 -12.16 3.54 23.89
CA ALA A 264 -12.28 2.78 25.15
C ALA A 264 -10.96 2.08 25.51
N GLN A 265 -10.37 1.35 24.58
CA GLN A 265 -9.09 0.68 24.76
C GLN A 265 -7.97 1.66 25.17
N ARG A 266 -7.85 2.80 24.50
CA ARG A 266 -6.83 3.83 24.81
C ARG A 266 -7.02 4.40 26.23
N SER A 267 -8.28 4.55 26.68
CA SER A 267 -8.58 4.99 28.05
C SER A 267 -8.17 3.96 29.10
N GLU A 268 -8.37 2.67 28.83
CA GLU A 268 -7.97 1.57 29.71
C GLU A 268 -6.46 1.45 29.82
N GLU A 269 -5.73 1.55 28.72
CA GLU A 269 -4.26 1.54 28.67
C GLU A 269 -3.69 2.69 29.53
N HIS A 270 -4.21 3.89 29.39
CA HIS A 270 -3.78 5.04 30.17
C HIS A 270 -4.05 4.88 31.67
N THR A 271 -5.16 4.25 32.04
CA THR A 271 -5.51 3.98 33.43
C THR A 271 -4.58 2.92 34.04
N SER A 272 -4.22 1.89 33.28
CA SER A 272 -3.32 0.82 33.72
C SER A 272 -1.86 1.31 33.88
N GLU A 273 -1.39 2.21 33.01
CA GLU A 273 -0.07 2.84 33.13
C GLU A 273 0.02 3.70 34.41
N LEU A 274 -1.02 4.45 34.75
CA LEU A 274 -1.07 5.26 35.97
C LEU A 274 -1.12 4.40 37.26
N GLN A 275 -1.59 3.18 37.17
CA GLN A 275 -1.66 2.22 38.29
C GLN A 275 -0.41 1.31 38.41
N SER A 276 0.52 1.41 37.47
CA SER A 276 1.76 0.60 37.50
C SER A 276 2.67 1.06 38.63
N PRO A 277 3.17 0.12 39.47
CA PRO A 277 4.06 0.45 40.61
C PRO A 277 5.42 1.04 40.18
N CYS A 278 5.74 1.06 38.87
CA CYS A 278 6.97 1.66 38.34
C CYS A 278 6.89 3.18 38.20
N ASN A 279 5.76 3.82 38.48
CA ASN A 279 5.57 5.27 38.40
C ASN A 279 5.69 5.98 39.76
N LEU A 280 6.36 5.33 40.76
CA LEU A 280 6.70 5.93 42.06
C LEU A 280 8.22 6.15 42.18
#